data_8fea6183ffa53b1afc300a6c90f8abae
#
_entry.id   8fea6183ffa53b1afc300a6c90f8abae
#
_cell.length_a   1.000
_cell.length_b   1.000
_cell.length_c   1.000
_cell.angle_alpha   90.00
_cell.angle_beta   90.00
_cell.angle_gamma   90.00
#
_symmetry.space_group_name_H-M   'P 1'
#
loop_
_entity.id
_entity.type
_entity.pdbx_description
1 polymer ?
#
loop_
_entity_poly.entity_id
_entity_poly.type
_entity_poly.pdbx_seq_one_letter_code
_entity_poly.pdbx_strand_id
1 'polypeptide(L)'
;MVRNDYIPFSSEILEVIKHTDIEYTFRMAFRGDVKPGQFFEVSIPKYGEAPISVSGIGDGFVDLTIRRVGKVTNEVFEHYVGDTLLMRGPYGNGFDLENYKGKELVIIAG
;
A
#
# COMPACT_ATOMS: atom_id res chain seq x y z
N MET A 1 19.67 -8.09 -13.71
CA MET A 1 19.61 -6.74 -13.17
C MET A 1 19.05 -6.78 -11.75
N VAL A 2 19.74 -6.17 -10.83
CA VAL A 2 19.28 -6.12 -9.44
C VAL A 2 18.26 -5.01 -9.31
N ARG A 3 17.08 -5.36 -8.84
CA ARG A 3 16.04 -4.39 -8.57
C ARG A 3 16.35 -3.65 -7.26
N ASN A 4 16.28 -2.34 -7.29
CA ASN A 4 16.49 -1.54 -6.10
C ASN A 4 15.12 -1.21 -5.46
N ASP A 5 14.76 -1.97 -4.42
CA ASP A 5 13.48 -1.83 -3.75
C ASP A 5 13.40 -0.61 -2.83
N TYR A 6 14.52 0.10 -2.65
CA TYR A 6 14.55 1.29 -1.80
C TYR A 6 14.24 2.57 -2.56
N ILE A 7 14.21 2.51 -3.90
CA ILE A 7 13.89 3.70 -4.69
C ILE A 7 12.37 3.81 -4.85
N PRO A 8 11.77 4.91 -4.38
CA PRO A 8 10.34 5.13 -4.61
C PRO A 8 10.03 5.30 -6.08
N PHE A 9 8.85 4.89 -6.46
CA PHE A 9 8.31 5.10 -7.79
C PHE A 9 6.95 5.80 -7.70
N SER A 10 6.61 6.56 -8.72
CA SER A 10 5.32 7.21 -8.79
C SER A 10 4.31 6.23 -9.39
N SER A 11 3.21 6.00 -8.70
CA SER A 11 2.16 5.11 -9.19
C SER A 11 0.89 5.89 -9.41
N GLU A 12 0.24 5.64 -10.55
CA GLU A 12 -1.01 6.29 -10.90
C GLU A 12 -2.16 5.76 -10.06
N ILE A 13 -2.99 6.67 -9.57
CA ILE A 13 -4.23 6.33 -8.87
C ILE A 13 -5.29 6.04 -9.94
N LEU A 14 -5.70 4.79 -10.04
CA LEU A 14 -6.69 4.38 -11.03
C LEU A 14 -8.11 4.61 -10.55
N GLU A 15 -8.34 4.45 -9.26
CA GLU A 15 -9.66 4.61 -8.67
C GLU A 15 -9.53 4.88 -7.17
N VAL A 16 -10.44 5.66 -6.62
CA VAL A 16 -10.53 5.89 -5.18
C VAL A 16 -11.92 5.48 -4.72
N ILE A 17 -11.99 4.55 -3.78
CA ILE A 17 -13.25 4.08 -3.21
C ILE A 17 -13.32 4.59 -1.77
N LYS A 18 -14.28 5.47 -1.52
CA LYS A 18 -14.46 6.07 -0.19
C LYS A 18 -15.42 5.22 0.62
N HIS A 19 -14.91 4.55 1.65
CA HIS A 19 -15.73 3.71 2.52
C HIS A 19 -16.35 4.53 3.65
N THR A 20 -15.55 5.40 4.25
CA THR A 20 -15.95 6.32 5.30
C THR A 20 -15.17 7.62 5.12
N ASP A 21 -15.37 8.59 6.01
CA ASP A 21 -14.61 9.84 5.98
C ASP A 21 -13.13 9.63 6.30
N ILE A 22 -12.79 8.51 6.91
CA ILE A 22 -11.41 8.24 7.36
C ILE A 22 -10.81 6.98 6.76
N GLU A 23 -11.50 6.30 5.85
CA GLU A 23 -11.00 5.07 5.25
C GLU A 23 -11.34 5.02 3.77
N TYR A 24 -10.30 5.03 2.94
CA TYR A 24 -10.43 4.97 1.48
C TYR A 24 -9.60 3.82 0.95
N THR A 25 -10.04 3.21 -0.15
CA THR A 25 -9.22 2.28 -0.92
C THR A 25 -8.72 2.99 -2.16
N PHE A 26 -7.40 2.99 -2.35
CA PHE A 26 -6.75 3.54 -3.53
C PHE A 26 -6.34 2.40 -4.44
N ARG A 27 -6.87 2.35 -5.63
CA ARG A 27 -6.44 1.38 -6.65
C ARG A 27 -5.27 1.97 -7.39
N MET A 28 -4.10 1.35 -7.23
CA MET A 28 -2.85 1.87 -7.74
C MET A 28 -2.34 1.03 -8.89
N ALA A 29 -1.88 1.69 -9.96
CA ALA A 29 -1.26 0.99 -11.08
C ALA A 29 0.01 0.28 -10.62
N PHE A 30 0.08 -1.03 -10.84
CA PHE A 30 1.25 -1.81 -10.48
C PHE A 30 1.30 -3.08 -11.32
N ARG A 31 2.45 -3.35 -11.94
CA ARG A 31 2.61 -4.51 -12.81
C ARG A 31 3.67 -5.50 -12.33
N GLY A 32 4.28 -5.27 -11.18
CA GLY A 32 5.25 -6.20 -10.62
C GLY A 32 4.59 -7.35 -9.88
N ASP A 33 5.41 -8.24 -9.37
CA ASP A 33 4.93 -9.35 -8.55
C ASP A 33 4.59 -8.86 -7.16
N VAL A 34 3.42 -9.23 -6.69
CA VAL A 34 2.97 -8.89 -5.34
C VAL A 34 2.13 -10.04 -4.81
N LYS A 35 2.22 -10.28 -3.50
CA LYS A 35 1.50 -11.37 -2.82
C LYS A 35 0.59 -10.79 -1.74
N PRO A 36 -0.53 -11.47 -1.43
CA PRO A 36 -1.35 -11.08 -0.29
C PRO A 36 -0.51 -11.00 0.99
N GLY A 37 -0.73 -9.99 1.79
CA GLY A 37 0.01 -9.78 3.03
C GLY A 37 1.27 -8.93 2.89
N GLN A 38 1.67 -8.61 1.67
CA GLN A 38 2.74 -7.64 1.46
C GLN A 38 2.22 -6.23 1.65
N PHE A 39 3.13 -5.28 1.78
CA PHE A 39 2.80 -3.88 1.98
C PHE A 39 3.68 -2.97 1.13
N PHE A 40 3.23 -1.76 0.93
CA PHE A 40 4.03 -0.71 0.30
C PHE A 40 4.24 0.41 1.31
N GLU A 41 5.41 1.03 1.25
CA GLU A 41 5.63 2.31 1.91
C GLU A 41 5.09 3.40 1.00
N VAL A 42 4.10 4.13 1.47
CA VAL A 42 3.52 5.28 0.75
C VAL A 42 4.15 6.53 1.32
N SER A 43 4.75 7.32 0.45
CA SER A 43 5.52 8.51 0.84
C SER A 43 4.82 9.79 0.46
N ILE A 44 4.87 10.75 1.37
CA ILE A 44 4.52 12.14 1.07
C ILE A 44 5.77 12.96 1.36
N PRO A 45 6.36 13.61 0.34
CA PRO A 45 7.57 14.42 0.54
C PRO A 45 7.36 15.43 1.67
N LYS A 46 8.36 15.58 2.52
CA LYS A 46 8.37 16.44 3.72
C LYS A 46 7.60 15.90 4.91
N TYR A 47 6.73 14.92 4.73
CA TYR A 47 5.93 14.39 5.84
C TYR A 47 6.34 12.99 6.27
N GLY A 48 6.91 12.22 5.36
CA GLY A 48 7.42 10.89 5.67
C GLY A 48 6.72 9.78 4.91
N GLU A 49 6.81 8.58 5.46
CA GLU A 49 6.24 7.38 4.87
C GLU A 49 5.33 6.66 5.84
N ALA A 50 4.38 5.91 5.31
CA ALA A 50 3.52 5.03 6.10
C ALA A 50 3.40 3.68 5.40
N PRO A 51 3.53 2.56 6.14
CA PRO A 51 3.35 1.23 5.58
C PRO A 51 1.87 0.93 5.40
N ILE A 52 1.49 0.57 4.19
CA ILE A 52 0.09 0.27 3.86
C ILE A 52 0.03 -1.14 3.28
N SER A 53 -0.74 -1.99 3.93
CA SER A 53 -0.93 -3.37 3.49
C SER A 53 -1.75 -3.44 2.21
N VAL A 54 -1.38 -4.38 1.34
CA VAL A 54 -2.14 -4.64 0.12
C VAL A 54 -3.47 -5.28 0.50
N SER A 55 -4.57 -4.67 0.12
CA SER A 55 -5.92 -5.17 0.41
C SER A 55 -6.56 -5.90 -0.77
N GLY A 56 -5.99 -5.75 -1.97
CA GLY A 56 -6.47 -6.43 -3.14
C GLY A 56 -5.42 -6.43 -4.24
N ILE A 57 -5.48 -7.42 -5.11
CA ILE A 57 -4.55 -7.57 -6.21
C ILE A 57 -5.35 -7.91 -7.46
N GLY A 58 -5.04 -7.25 -8.56
CA GLY A 58 -5.66 -7.54 -9.84
C GLY A 58 -4.68 -7.40 -10.97
N ASP A 59 -5.17 -7.54 -12.17
CA ASP A 59 -4.35 -7.43 -13.38
C ASP A 59 -3.96 -5.97 -13.59
N GLY A 60 -2.69 -5.68 -13.34
CA GLY A 60 -2.14 -4.34 -13.54
C GLY A 60 -2.40 -3.38 -12.38
N PHE A 61 -2.91 -3.86 -11.23
CA PHE A 61 -3.15 -2.98 -10.10
C PHE A 61 -3.02 -3.68 -8.75
N VAL A 62 -2.85 -2.88 -7.72
CA VAL A 62 -2.99 -3.30 -6.32
C VAL A 62 -3.92 -2.30 -5.63
N ASP A 63 -4.68 -2.79 -4.67
CA ASP A 63 -5.54 -1.95 -3.85
C ASP A 63 -4.87 -1.72 -2.49
N LEU A 64 -4.83 -0.47 -2.07
CA LEU A 64 -4.30 -0.06 -0.78
C LEU A 64 -5.43 0.62 -0.01
N THR A 65 -5.84 0.01 1.09
CA THR A 65 -6.85 0.62 1.96
C THR A 65 -6.14 1.42 3.02
N ILE A 66 -6.34 2.73 2.99
CA ILE A 66 -5.63 3.67 3.85
C ILE A 66 -6.61 4.29 4.83
N ARG A 67 -6.23 4.28 6.10
CA ARG A 67 -7.00 4.89 7.17
C ARG A 67 -6.33 6.19 7.61
N ARG A 68 -7.12 7.23 7.76
CA ARG A 68 -6.62 8.55 8.18
C ARG A 68 -6.39 8.54 9.69
N VAL A 69 -5.22 8.03 10.11
CA VAL A 69 -4.91 7.83 11.52
C VAL A 69 -3.64 8.52 11.99
N GLY A 70 -2.91 9.13 11.09
CA GLY A 70 -1.64 9.76 11.42
C GLY A 70 -1.29 10.86 10.45
N LYS A 71 -0.12 11.44 10.66
CA LYS A 71 0.33 12.61 9.89
C LYS A 71 0.45 12.33 8.40
N VAL A 72 1.13 11.21 8.06
CA VAL A 72 1.33 10.85 6.65
C VAL A 72 0.01 10.48 5.98
N THR A 73 -0.81 9.66 6.63
CA THR A 73 -2.09 9.26 6.06
C THR A 73 -3.04 10.44 5.93
N ASN A 74 -2.99 11.39 6.88
CA ASN A 74 -3.75 12.63 6.76
C ASN A 74 -3.35 13.40 5.51
N GLU A 75 -2.05 13.50 5.23
CA GLU A 75 -1.57 14.20 4.04
C GLU A 75 -1.95 13.48 2.75
N VAL A 76 -1.97 12.13 2.76
CA VAL A 76 -2.45 11.38 1.61
C VAL A 76 -3.90 11.78 1.30
N PHE A 77 -4.77 11.83 2.32
CA PHE A 77 -6.17 12.20 2.13
C PHE A 77 -6.35 13.63 1.61
N GLU A 78 -5.49 14.54 2.04
CA GLU A 78 -5.58 15.94 1.63
C GLU A 78 -5.04 16.18 0.21
N HIS A 79 -4.07 15.36 -0.23
CA HIS A 79 -3.31 15.67 -1.44
C HIS A 79 -3.36 14.59 -2.53
N TYR A 80 -4.19 13.56 -2.39
CA TYR A 80 -4.22 12.49 -3.39
C TYR A 80 -4.75 12.94 -4.76
N VAL A 81 -5.32 14.09 -4.84
CA VAL A 81 -5.98 14.61 -6.04
C VAL A 81 -5.03 14.78 -7.22
N GLY A 82 -3.74 14.66 -6.99
CA GLY A 82 -2.74 14.78 -8.06
C GLY A 82 -2.52 13.55 -8.91
N ASP A 83 -3.38 12.56 -8.81
CA ASP A 83 -3.40 11.38 -9.68
C ASP A 83 -2.31 10.34 -9.41
N THR A 84 -1.33 10.61 -8.59
CA THR A 84 -0.26 9.66 -8.28
C THR A 84 0.05 9.62 -6.78
N LEU A 85 0.59 8.49 -6.35
CA LEU A 85 1.21 8.36 -5.03
C LEU A 85 2.63 7.86 -5.21
N LEU A 86 3.52 8.33 -4.36
CA LEU A 86 4.90 7.86 -4.34
C LEU A 86 4.95 6.64 -3.44
N MET A 87 5.43 5.53 -3.98
CA MET A 87 5.44 4.25 -3.27
C MET A 87 6.78 3.56 -3.42
N ARG A 88 7.11 2.68 -2.50
CA ARG A 88 8.21 1.73 -2.66
C ARG A 88 7.83 0.39 -2.06
N GLY A 89 8.33 -0.68 -2.67
CA GLY A 89 7.98 -2.04 -2.31
C GLY A 89 7.64 -2.86 -3.56
N PRO A 90 6.96 -3.99 -3.44
CA PRO A 90 6.31 -4.50 -2.22
C PRO A 90 7.31 -5.09 -1.23
N TYR A 91 6.98 -5.02 0.05
CA TYR A 91 7.79 -5.56 1.14
C TYR A 91 7.02 -6.62 1.91
N GLY A 92 7.75 -7.39 2.70
CA GLY A 92 7.16 -8.48 3.47
C GLY A 92 7.16 -9.78 2.70
N ASN A 93 6.93 -10.89 3.42
CA ASN A 93 7.00 -12.22 2.82
C ASN A 93 5.67 -12.68 2.22
N GLY A 94 4.62 -11.90 2.38
CA GLY A 94 3.28 -12.31 1.98
C GLY A 94 2.71 -13.32 2.97
N PHE A 95 1.46 -13.74 2.72
CA PHE A 95 0.86 -14.83 3.48
C PHE A 95 1.18 -16.14 2.81
N ASP A 96 1.75 -17.05 3.59
CA ASP A 96 1.95 -18.42 3.20
C ASP A 96 1.23 -19.27 4.24
N LEU A 97 0.07 -19.77 3.89
CA LEU A 97 -0.78 -20.51 4.82
C LEU A 97 -0.09 -21.77 5.34
N GLU A 98 0.82 -22.34 4.57
CA GLU A 98 1.58 -23.51 5.01
C GLU A 98 2.50 -23.15 6.17
N ASN A 99 3.14 -21.96 6.11
CA ASN A 99 4.04 -21.51 7.16
C ASN A 99 3.32 -21.10 8.43
N TYR A 100 2.07 -20.75 8.33
CA TYR A 100 1.28 -20.29 9.48
C TYR A 100 0.39 -21.37 10.08
N LYS A 101 0.38 -22.54 9.50
CA LYS A 101 -0.45 -23.64 9.98
C LYS A 101 -0.03 -24.03 11.40
N GLY A 102 -0.98 -23.95 12.32
CA GLY A 102 -0.73 -24.24 13.73
C GLY A 102 -0.04 -23.13 14.50
N LYS A 103 0.20 -21.99 13.88
CA LYS A 103 0.81 -20.81 14.52
C LYS A 103 -0.22 -19.72 14.70
N GLU A 104 -0.02 -18.93 15.74
CA GLU A 104 -0.85 -17.75 15.93
C GLU A 104 -0.46 -16.71 14.89
N LEU A 105 -1.45 -16.25 14.15
CA LEU A 105 -1.25 -15.22 13.13
C LEU A 105 -1.53 -13.86 13.75
N VAL A 106 -0.50 -13.05 13.90
CA VAL A 106 -0.64 -11.66 14.33
C VAL A 106 -0.76 -10.79 13.11
N ILE A 107 -1.92 -10.18 12.93
CA ILE A 107 -2.14 -9.22 11.85
C ILE A 107 -1.95 -7.83 12.43
N ILE A 108 -0.94 -7.14 11.94
CA ILE A 108 -0.71 -5.75 12.28
C ILE A 108 -1.30 -4.93 11.15
N ALA A 109 -2.45 -4.34 11.39
CA ALA A 109 -3.05 -3.40 10.45
C ALA A 109 -2.33 -2.07 10.61
N GLY A 110 -1.66 -1.67 9.58
CA GLY A 110 -0.94 -0.41 9.56
C GLY A 110 -1.84 0.81 9.44
#